data_41406274abe70bf02c8f128b8bcf5f08
#
_entry.id   41406274abe70bf02c8f128b8bcf5f08
#
_cell.length_a   1.000
_cell.length_b   1.000
_cell.length_c   1.000
_cell.angle_alpha   90.00
_cell.angle_beta   90.00
_cell.angle_gamma   90.00
#
_symmetry.space_group_name_H-M   'P 1'
#
loop_
_entity.id
_entity.type
_entity.pdbx_description
1 polymer ?
#
loop_
_entity_poly.entity_id
_entity_poly.type
_entity_poly.pdbx_seq_one_letter_code
_entity_poly.pdbx_strand_id
1 'polypeptide(L)'
;YGKGATDRAYIVAQKPAVALDASDKDYLAAKFFDVTEVMLKRFPAYAALKAKPRNTYTTQDWRDLQVWFNLAWLDPDVLAQEPFREMVKRGRGFSENDKARVLNQHLAMLKEIVPLHRRLQEKGLIEVSTTPYFHPILPLIHDSDSAREAMPGASLPLARFQQPDDARRHVQMATEYYKELFGRAPRGMWPGEGSVGQAVAPIFKEERITWIASDEEVLANSVGSTLRQGEKLSRPDLLYRPYQVKDGPAIFFRDRRLSDDIGFQYSKMSGKAAAADLLAKLKQAWTAAPANDSRLVTLILDGENAWENYPDDGKEFFHALYKGLTTSSWVKTVTPSAYLAGQKPTPLPHLWAGSWIGADFSTWIGEGEENRAWDLLEGARTALDRYRMRHGMNAKYEKAHRILMAAEGSDWFWWYGKDQNSGRDEEFDEAFRGLLKEAYALMGETPPQVLDVPIVQVAIAVDQTPKALLTPPLDGKLGEAWEAAGRIAATGGAMAQGKRVFEDLRYGWDDTAVYLAFAYTKQPVPMEL
;
A
#
# COMPACT_ATOMS: atom_id res chain seq x y z
N TYR A 1 -8.14 18.63 -7.92
CA TYR A 1 -8.14 18.71 -6.45
C TYR A 1 -9.30 19.60 -6.05
N GLY A 2 -10.33 19.01 -5.39
CA GLY A 2 -11.49 19.73 -4.90
C GLY A 2 -11.11 20.75 -3.82
N LYS A 3 -11.76 21.90 -3.83
CA LYS A 3 -11.66 22.88 -2.74
C LYS A 3 -12.10 22.19 -1.45
N GLY A 4 -11.17 21.81 -0.56
CA GLY A 4 -11.52 21.33 0.77
C GLY A 4 -10.70 20.20 1.36
N ALA A 5 -10.09 19.32 0.58
CA ALA A 5 -9.18 18.31 1.11
C ALA A 5 -7.73 18.82 1.03
N THR A 6 -7.21 19.28 2.13
CA THR A 6 -5.84 19.75 2.21
C THR A 6 -5.07 18.78 3.08
N ASP A 7 -4.15 18.03 2.46
CA ASP A 7 -3.19 17.19 3.15
C ASP A 7 -2.42 18.03 4.19
N ARG A 8 -2.38 17.56 5.43
CA ARG A 8 -1.74 18.26 6.53
C ARG A 8 -0.24 18.46 6.28
N ALA A 9 0.44 17.50 5.66
CA ALA A 9 1.85 17.61 5.33
C ALA A 9 2.08 18.78 4.37
N TYR A 10 1.23 18.91 3.35
CA TYR A 10 1.32 20.02 2.39
C TYR A 10 1.02 21.38 3.04
N ILE A 11 0.00 21.47 3.90
CA ILE A 11 -0.31 22.71 4.65
C ILE A 11 0.89 23.12 5.50
N VAL A 12 1.41 22.21 6.31
CA VAL A 12 2.51 22.50 7.23
C VAL A 12 3.81 22.78 6.48
N ALA A 13 4.04 22.11 5.32
CA ALA A 13 5.17 22.41 4.45
C ALA A 13 5.14 23.84 3.91
N GLN A 14 3.96 24.38 3.57
CA GLN A 14 3.81 25.74 3.05
C GLN A 14 3.87 26.82 4.13
N LYS A 15 3.44 26.50 5.35
CA LYS A 15 3.32 27.47 6.44
C LYS A 15 4.66 28.16 6.72
N PRO A 16 4.73 29.50 6.83
CA PRO A 16 5.97 30.17 7.20
C PRO A 16 6.52 29.64 8.52
N ALA A 17 7.82 29.37 8.59
CA ALA A 17 8.42 28.73 9.77
C ALA A 17 8.22 29.55 11.06
N VAL A 18 8.13 30.86 10.95
CA VAL A 18 7.82 31.76 12.08
C VAL A 18 6.38 31.63 12.59
N ALA A 19 5.48 31.10 11.78
CA ALA A 19 4.06 30.93 12.09
C ALA A 19 3.70 29.50 12.54
N LEU A 20 4.67 28.59 12.63
CA LEU A 20 4.46 27.21 13.11
C LEU A 20 4.12 27.22 14.61
N ASP A 21 2.97 26.68 14.95
CA ASP A 21 2.58 26.45 16.35
C ASP A 21 3.14 25.13 16.90
N ALA A 22 2.83 24.77 18.13
CA ALA A 22 3.32 23.57 18.77
C ALA A 22 2.86 22.28 18.04
N SER A 23 1.59 22.23 17.61
CA SER A 23 1.02 21.10 16.88
C SER A 23 1.67 20.90 15.52
N ASP A 24 1.99 21.99 14.80
CA ASP A 24 2.71 21.92 13.53
C ASP A 24 4.14 21.37 13.72
N LYS A 25 4.84 21.85 14.75
CA LYS A 25 6.21 21.38 15.09
C LYS A 25 6.21 19.92 15.51
N ASP A 26 5.19 19.48 16.26
CA ASP A 26 5.02 18.08 16.63
C ASP A 26 4.79 17.22 15.39
N TYR A 27 3.94 17.67 14.46
CA TYR A 27 3.70 17.00 13.19
C TYR A 27 4.97 16.92 12.32
N LEU A 28 5.68 18.04 12.14
CA LEU A 28 6.94 18.06 11.38
C LEU A 28 7.96 17.08 11.95
N ALA A 29 8.12 17.06 13.26
CA ALA A 29 9.09 16.18 13.90
C ALA A 29 8.71 14.70 13.84
N ALA A 30 7.42 14.39 13.79
CA ALA A 30 6.92 13.03 13.68
C ALA A 30 6.93 12.51 12.24
N LYS A 31 6.67 13.38 11.25
CA LYS A 31 6.40 12.96 9.86
C LYS A 31 7.46 13.38 8.84
N PHE A 32 8.22 14.48 9.08
CA PHE A 32 9.16 14.98 8.08
C PHE A 32 10.55 14.34 8.18
N PHE A 33 10.67 13.22 8.88
CA PHE A 33 11.79 12.30 8.83
C PHE A 33 11.37 10.89 8.38
N ASP A 34 10.17 10.74 7.83
CA ASP A 34 9.69 9.51 7.21
C ASP A 34 10.34 9.36 5.83
N VAL A 35 11.60 8.99 5.84
CA VAL A 35 12.45 8.77 4.66
C VAL A 35 13.35 7.57 4.90
N THR A 36 13.79 6.93 3.83
CA THR A 36 14.66 5.76 3.93
C THR A 36 16.05 6.12 4.46
N GLU A 37 16.73 5.15 5.08
CA GLU A 37 18.14 5.31 5.49
C GLU A 37 19.07 5.57 4.30
N VAL A 38 18.71 5.07 3.11
CA VAL A 38 19.45 5.37 1.86
C VAL A 38 19.37 6.86 1.54
N MET A 39 18.20 7.47 1.69
CA MET A 39 18.01 8.90 1.47
C MET A 39 18.76 9.75 2.49
N LEU A 40 18.75 9.37 3.77
CA LEU A 40 19.52 10.07 4.80
C LEU A 40 21.03 9.99 4.56
N LYS A 41 21.53 8.85 4.08
CA LYS A 41 22.94 8.70 3.68
C LYS A 41 23.30 9.56 2.47
N ARG A 42 22.36 9.74 1.53
CA ARG A 42 22.53 10.63 0.37
C ARG A 42 22.62 12.10 0.78
N PHE A 43 21.94 12.50 1.85
CA PHE A 43 21.86 13.88 2.32
C PHE A 43 22.36 14.05 3.77
N PRO A 44 23.70 14.12 4.01
CA PRO A 44 24.27 14.20 5.35
C PRO A 44 23.79 15.40 6.19
N ALA A 45 23.48 16.54 5.56
CA ALA A 45 22.94 17.71 6.27
C ALA A 45 21.51 17.45 6.80
N TYR A 46 20.70 16.68 6.07
CA TYR A 46 19.38 16.25 6.53
C TYR A 46 19.49 15.24 7.68
N ALA A 47 20.41 14.28 7.56
CA ALA A 47 20.71 13.34 8.65
C ALA A 47 21.20 14.05 9.93
N ALA A 48 22.06 15.08 9.78
CA ALA A 48 22.52 15.90 10.91
C ALA A 48 21.37 16.66 11.59
N LEU A 49 20.38 17.13 10.82
CA LEU A 49 19.19 17.77 11.35
C LEU A 49 18.33 16.76 12.15
N LYS A 50 18.17 15.53 11.65
CA LYS A 50 17.49 14.43 12.37
C LYS A 50 18.16 14.10 13.70
N ALA A 51 19.49 14.08 13.73
CA ALA A 51 20.28 13.77 14.93
C ALA A 51 20.31 14.91 15.97
N LYS A 52 19.94 16.14 15.59
CA LYS A 52 19.94 17.30 16.49
C LYS A 52 18.82 17.17 17.53
N PRO A 53 19.09 17.43 18.84
CA PRO A 53 18.05 17.39 19.86
C PRO A 53 16.92 18.38 19.55
N ARG A 54 15.68 17.89 19.51
CA ARG A 54 14.49 18.63 19.09
C ARG A 54 14.23 19.90 19.93
N ASN A 55 14.51 19.83 21.23
CA ASN A 55 14.37 20.97 22.15
C ASN A 55 15.33 22.12 21.85
N THR A 56 16.32 21.91 20.97
CA THR A 56 17.30 22.93 20.53
C THR A 56 16.98 23.51 19.17
N TYR A 57 15.86 23.08 18.52
CA TYR A 57 15.48 23.56 17.21
C TYR A 57 15.12 25.05 17.24
N THR A 58 15.76 25.82 16.38
CA THR A 58 15.42 27.22 16.08
C THR A 58 14.35 27.29 14.99
N THR A 59 13.80 28.46 14.75
CA THR A 59 12.92 28.72 13.60
C THR A 59 13.58 28.35 12.28
N GLN A 60 14.91 28.52 12.16
CA GLN A 60 15.65 28.12 10.97
C GLN A 60 15.72 26.61 10.82
N ASP A 61 15.91 25.85 11.89
CA ASP A 61 15.93 24.39 11.84
C ASP A 61 14.57 23.82 11.38
N TRP A 62 13.48 24.40 11.84
CA TRP A 62 12.14 24.02 11.39
C TRP A 62 11.91 24.32 9.90
N ARG A 63 12.41 25.45 9.41
CA ARG A 63 12.38 25.76 7.97
C ARG A 63 13.27 24.81 7.18
N ASP A 64 14.46 24.52 7.68
CA ASP A 64 15.38 23.59 7.05
C ASP A 64 14.76 22.19 6.96
N LEU A 65 14.02 21.76 8.00
CA LEU A 65 13.26 20.49 7.96
C LEU A 65 12.15 20.51 6.91
N GLN A 66 11.35 21.60 6.85
CA GLN A 66 10.33 21.75 5.80
C GLN A 66 10.91 21.65 4.38
N VAL A 67 12.10 22.21 4.18
CA VAL A 67 12.77 22.19 2.88
C VAL A 67 13.39 20.81 2.62
N TRP A 68 14.14 20.24 3.57
CA TRP A 68 14.81 18.97 3.37
C TRP A 68 13.86 17.83 3.05
N PHE A 69 12.76 17.69 3.78
CA PHE A 69 11.78 16.65 3.50
C PHE A 69 11.31 16.69 2.05
N ASN A 70 11.01 17.87 1.54
CA ASN A 70 10.56 18.03 0.15
C ASN A 70 11.72 17.96 -0.86
N LEU A 71 12.87 18.55 -0.57
CA LEU A 71 14.03 18.56 -1.47
C LEU A 71 14.57 17.16 -1.72
N ALA A 72 14.58 16.29 -0.69
CA ALA A 72 15.10 14.94 -0.76
C ALA A 72 14.31 14.03 -1.72
N TRP A 73 13.05 14.32 -1.97
CA TRP A 73 12.18 13.59 -2.91
C TRP A 73 12.23 14.09 -4.36
N LEU A 74 13.02 15.14 -4.66
CA LEU A 74 13.19 15.55 -6.05
C LEU A 74 14.09 14.55 -6.79
N ASP A 75 13.72 14.29 -8.04
CA ASP A 75 14.48 13.45 -8.96
C ASP A 75 15.95 13.88 -9.05
N PRO A 76 16.93 12.96 -9.12
CA PRO A 76 18.35 13.28 -9.22
C PRO A 76 18.72 14.22 -10.37
N ASP A 77 18.04 14.13 -11.52
CA ASP A 77 18.28 15.04 -12.64
C ASP A 77 17.80 16.47 -12.35
N VAL A 78 16.76 16.63 -11.55
CA VAL A 78 16.28 17.93 -11.07
C VAL A 78 17.24 18.47 -9.99
N LEU A 79 17.67 17.62 -9.06
CA LEU A 79 18.66 18.01 -8.03
C LEU A 79 20.00 18.44 -8.63
N ALA A 80 20.38 17.92 -9.79
CA ALA A 80 21.60 18.31 -10.50
C ALA A 80 21.53 19.70 -11.16
N GLN A 81 20.34 20.31 -11.22
CA GLN A 81 20.10 21.62 -11.84
C GLN A 81 20.03 22.75 -10.80
N GLU A 82 20.35 23.97 -11.22
CA GLU A 82 20.14 25.15 -10.38
C GLU A 82 18.62 25.49 -10.31
N PRO A 83 18.15 25.93 -9.16
CA PRO A 83 18.88 26.27 -7.94
C PRO A 83 19.05 25.09 -6.95
N PHE A 84 18.50 23.91 -7.24
CA PHE A 84 18.44 22.77 -6.30
C PHE A 84 19.84 22.23 -5.99
N ARG A 85 20.73 22.18 -6.95
CA ARG A 85 22.12 21.76 -6.76
C ARG A 85 22.82 22.61 -5.71
N GLU A 86 22.68 23.93 -5.76
CA GLU A 86 23.27 24.84 -4.77
C GLU A 86 22.60 24.70 -3.41
N MET A 87 21.27 24.42 -3.37
CA MET A 87 20.56 24.17 -2.13
C MET A 87 21.08 22.91 -1.43
N VAL A 88 21.23 21.80 -2.16
CA VAL A 88 21.79 20.54 -1.62
C VAL A 88 23.21 20.77 -1.10
N LYS A 89 24.08 21.48 -1.86
CA LYS A 89 25.46 21.80 -1.45
C LYS A 89 25.50 22.66 -0.19
N ARG A 90 24.63 23.67 -0.06
CA ARG A 90 24.53 24.54 1.11
C ARG A 90 24.03 23.79 2.32
N GLY A 91 23.05 22.91 2.17
CA GLY A 91 22.56 21.95 3.16
C GLY A 91 21.80 22.53 4.34
N ARG A 92 21.75 23.85 4.53
CA ARG A 92 21.10 24.54 5.67
C ARG A 92 20.88 26.02 5.38
N GLY A 93 20.14 26.69 6.26
CA GLY A 93 19.93 28.14 6.15
C GLY A 93 19.02 28.49 4.98
N PHE A 94 18.04 27.63 4.69
CA PHE A 94 17.09 27.85 3.61
C PHE A 94 16.17 29.04 3.91
N SER A 95 15.81 29.78 2.87
CA SER A 95 14.83 30.85 2.93
C SER A 95 13.41 30.33 2.65
N GLU A 96 12.41 31.14 2.95
CA GLU A 96 11.01 30.86 2.54
C GLU A 96 10.89 30.78 1.01
N ASN A 97 11.71 31.52 0.27
CA ASN A 97 11.76 31.47 -1.18
C ASN A 97 12.34 30.15 -1.69
N ASP A 98 13.37 29.60 -1.03
CA ASP A 98 13.89 28.26 -1.33
C ASP A 98 12.80 27.21 -1.15
N LYS A 99 12.07 27.27 -0.02
CA LYS A 99 10.93 26.41 0.27
C LYS A 99 9.86 26.47 -0.83
N ALA A 100 9.46 27.67 -1.22
CA ALA A 100 8.48 27.88 -2.27
C ALA A 100 8.95 27.30 -3.62
N ARG A 101 10.25 27.43 -3.95
CA ARG A 101 10.81 26.85 -5.18
C ARG A 101 10.72 25.34 -5.20
N VAL A 102 11.05 24.66 -4.09
CA VAL A 102 10.96 23.20 -3.99
C VAL A 102 9.51 22.74 -4.14
N LEU A 103 8.58 23.34 -3.41
CA LEU A 103 7.15 22.97 -3.48
C LEU A 103 6.56 23.23 -4.88
N ASN A 104 6.94 24.33 -5.53
CA ASN A 104 6.51 24.63 -6.89
C ASN A 104 7.10 23.63 -7.89
N GLN A 105 8.34 23.15 -7.68
CA GLN A 105 8.93 22.12 -8.54
C GLN A 105 8.16 20.80 -8.44
N HIS A 106 7.77 20.36 -7.23
CA HIS A 106 6.89 19.20 -7.07
C HIS A 106 5.60 19.35 -7.87
N LEU A 107 4.92 20.50 -7.70
CA LEU A 107 3.68 20.78 -8.44
C LEU A 107 3.88 20.79 -9.96
N ALA A 108 5.01 21.30 -10.44
CA ALA A 108 5.34 21.30 -11.86
C ALA A 108 5.55 19.86 -12.38
N MET A 109 6.30 19.05 -11.64
CA MET A 109 6.53 17.63 -11.98
C MET A 109 5.22 16.83 -11.98
N LEU A 110 4.41 16.95 -10.93
CA LEU A 110 3.11 16.28 -10.84
C LEU A 110 2.19 16.59 -12.00
N LYS A 111 2.16 17.87 -12.46
CA LYS A 111 1.36 18.28 -13.61
C LYS A 111 1.83 17.67 -14.93
N GLU A 112 3.09 17.27 -15.04
CA GLU A 112 3.66 16.70 -16.27
C GLU A 112 3.53 15.17 -16.35
N ILE A 113 3.26 14.45 -15.24
CA ILE A 113 3.20 12.98 -15.20
C ILE A 113 2.19 12.44 -16.23
N VAL A 114 0.92 12.81 -16.09
CA VAL A 114 -0.14 12.33 -16.99
C VAL A 114 0.08 12.79 -18.44
N PRO A 115 0.37 14.08 -18.73
CA PRO A 115 0.70 14.51 -20.08
C PRO A 115 1.88 13.78 -20.72
N LEU A 116 2.93 13.47 -19.94
CA LEU A 116 4.09 12.72 -20.44
C LEU A 116 3.68 11.30 -20.85
N HIS A 117 2.99 10.57 -19.98
CA HIS A 117 2.50 9.23 -20.28
C HIS A 117 1.58 9.23 -21.51
N ARG A 118 0.67 10.21 -21.62
CA ARG A 118 -0.19 10.38 -22.78
C ARG A 118 0.62 10.56 -24.06
N ARG A 119 1.59 11.47 -24.08
CA ARG A 119 2.46 11.70 -25.26
C ARG A 119 3.26 10.44 -25.66
N LEU A 120 3.80 9.70 -24.68
CA LEU A 120 4.55 8.48 -24.96
C LEU A 120 3.65 7.37 -25.53
N GLN A 121 2.44 7.25 -24.98
CA GLN A 121 1.43 6.32 -25.47
C GLN A 121 0.95 6.67 -26.88
N GLU A 122 0.71 7.96 -27.19
CA GLU A 122 0.33 8.42 -28.52
C GLU A 122 1.43 8.15 -29.57
N LYS A 123 2.70 8.18 -29.14
CA LYS A 123 3.85 7.77 -29.98
C LYS A 123 4.01 6.26 -30.12
N GLY A 124 3.21 5.44 -29.42
CA GLY A 124 3.32 3.99 -29.41
C GLY A 124 4.56 3.45 -28.70
N LEU A 125 5.21 4.25 -27.86
CA LEU A 125 6.39 3.84 -27.10
C LEU A 125 6.06 3.06 -25.84
N ILE A 126 4.90 3.34 -25.23
CA ILE A 126 4.36 2.64 -24.07
C ILE A 126 2.88 2.34 -24.29
N GLU A 127 2.35 1.44 -23.47
CA GLU A 127 0.92 1.24 -23.28
C GLU A 127 0.62 1.49 -21.80
N VAL A 128 -0.19 2.51 -21.52
CA VAL A 128 -0.64 2.80 -20.16
C VAL A 128 -1.83 1.91 -19.85
N SER A 129 -1.75 1.14 -18.80
CA SER A 129 -2.87 0.39 -18.20
C SER A 129 -3.48 1.18 -17.05
N THR A 130 -4.52 0.65 -16.45
CA THR A 130 -5.14 1.18 -15.24
C THR A 130 -5.40 0.05 -14.25
N THR A 131 -5.86 0.38 -13.06
CA THR A 131 -6.34 -0.56 -12.05
C THR A 131 -7.81 -0.27 -11.74
N PRO A 132 -8.60 -1.19 -11.18
CA PRO A 132 -9.95 -0.87 -10.71
C PRO A 132 -9.92 0.33 -9.76
N TYR A 133 -10.93 1.19 -9.85
CA TYR A 133 -10.96 2.45 -9.08
C TYR A 133 -10.89 2.14 -7.59
N PHE A 134 -10.29 2.81 -6.76
CA PHE A 134 -10.01 2.50 -5.34
C PHE A 134 -9.22 1.21 -5.07
N HIS A 135 -8.71 0.53 -6.09
CA HIS A 135 -7.81 -0.62 -5.95
C HIS A 135 -8.34 -1.79 -5.07
N PRO A 136 -9.57 -2.28 -5.27
CA PRO A 136 -10.13 -3.35 -4.46
C PRO A 136 -9.59 -4.74 -4.86
N ILE A 137 -9.69 -5.71 -3.94
CA ILE A 137 -9.57 -7.13 -4.27
C ILE A 137 -10.89 -7.56 -4.92
N LEU A 138 -11.02 -7.40 -6.24
CA LEU A 138 -12.29 -7.60 -6.95
C LEU A 138 -12.99 -8.93 -6.67
N PRO A 139 -12.29 -10.09 -6.58
CA PRO A 139 -12.94 -11.34 -6.23
C PRO A 139 -13.65 -11.28 -4.87
N LEU A 140 -13.06 -10.62 -3.87
CA LEU A 140 -13.65 -10.50 -2.53
C LEU A 140 -14.83 -9.51 -2.50
N ILE A 141 -14.78 -8.44 -3.31
CA ILE A 141 -15.92 -7.51 -3.45
C ILE A 141 -17.07 -8.20 -4.15
N HIS A 142 -16.77 -8.93 -5.24
CA HIS A 142 -17.80 -9.70 -5.95
C HIS A 142 -18.47 -10.71 -5.03
N ASP A 143 -17.67 -11.43 -4.26
CA ASP A 143 -18.12 -12.44 -3.31
C ASP A 143 -16.96 -12.87 -2.40
N SER A 144 -17.03 -12.56 -1.11
CA SER A 144 -15.98 -12.93 -0.14
C SER A 144 -15.77 -14.44 -0.03
N ASP A 145 -16.78 -15.27 -0.34
CA ASP A 145 -16.63 -16.73 -0.41
C ASP A 145 -15.72 -17.21 -1.55
N SER A 146 -15.33 -16.33 -2.49
CA SER A 146 -14.31 -16.65 -3.51
C SER A 146 -12.97 -17.03 -2.88
N ALA A 147 -12.69 -16.57 -1.65
CA ALA A 147 -11.50 -16.95 -0.90
C ALA A 147 -11.44 -18.46 -0.60
N ARG A 148 -12.56 -19.17 -0.54
CA ARG A 148 -12.60 -20.61 -0.25
C ARG A 148 -11.95 -21.47 -1.31
N GLU A 149 -11.81 -20.98 -2.54
CA GLU A 149 -11.12 -21.71 -3.60
C GLU A 149 -9.65 -21.91 -3.25
N ALA A 150 -8.97 -20.83 -2.85
CA ALA A 150 -7.55 -20.88 -2.49
C ALA A 150 -7.31 -21.23 -1.01
N MET A 151 -8.29 -20.93 -0.15
CA MET A 151 -8.20 -21.02 1.30
C MET A 151 -9.40 -21.80 1.89
N PRO A 152 -9.60 -23.10 1.57
CA PRO A 152 -10.81 -23.83 1.94
C PRO A 152 -11.01 -23.98 3.46
N GLY A 153 -9.93 -23.86 4.24
CA GLY A 153 -9.95 -23.95 5.71
C GLY A 153 -9.95 -22.61 6.44
N ALA A 154 -9.94 -21.47 5.73
CA ALA A 154 -9.89 -20.17 6.37
C ALA A 154 -11.20 -19.83 7.12
N SER A 155 -11.06 -19.19 8.27
CA SER A 155 -12.19 -18.50 8.89
C SER A 155 -12.49 -17.25 8.05
N LEU A 156 -13.72 -17.11 7.61
CA LEU A 156 -14.17 -15.93 6.86
C LEU A 156 -15.03 -15.03 7.78
N PRO A 157 -15.32 -13.77 7.36
CA PRO A 157 -16.22 -12.87 8.07
C PRO A 157 -17.56 -13.52 8.41
N LEU A 158 -18.18 -13.07 9.48
CA LEU A 158 -19.49 -13.58 9.92
C LEU A 158 -20.57 -13.28 8.88
N ALA A 159 -20.51 -12.10 8.28
CA ALA A 159 -21.38 -11.69 7.20
C ALA A 159 -20.65 -11.81 5.85
N ARG A 160 -21.22 -12.59 4.93
CA ARG A 160 -20.69 -12.70 3.56
C ARG A 160 -20.85 -11.38 2.84
N PHE A 161 -19.74 -10.79 2.43
CA PHE A 161 -19.75 -9.60 1.57
C PHE A 161 -19.95 -10.05 0.12
N GLN A 162 -21.02 -9.56 -0.53
CA GLN A 162 -21.36 -9.97 -1.90
C GLN A 162 -21.95 -8.78 -2.67
N GLN A 163 -21.08 -8.03 -3.36
CA GLN A 163 -21.44 -6.81 -4.07
C GLN A 163 -20.93 -6.83 -5.53
N PRO A 164 -21.48 -7.68 -6.41
CA PRO A 164 -21.03 -7.80 -7.80
C PRO A 164 -21.21 -6.51 -8.61
N ASP A 165 -22.18 -5.68 -8.25
CA ASP A 165 -22.41 -4.38 -8.89
C ASP A 165 -21.32 -3.37 -8.51
N ASP A 166 -20.83 -3.41 -7.26
CA ASP A 166 -19.72 -2.55 -6.83
C ASP A 166 -18.42 -3.01 -7.49
N ALA A 167 -18.16 -4.32 -7.60
CA ALA A 167 -17.02 -4.84 -8.36
C ALA A 167 -17.03 -4.36 -9.83
N ARG A 168 -18.19 -4.38 -10.49
CA ARG A 168 -18.35 -3.83 -11.84
C ARG A 168 -18.12 -2.32 -11.85
N ARG A 169 -18.66 -1.59 -10.88
CA ARG A 169 -18.55 -0.14 -10.81
C ARG A 169 -17.11 0.33 -10.63
N HIS A 170 -16.29 -0.38 -9.89
CA HIS A 170 -14.84 -0.09 -9.79
C HIS A 170 -14.15 -0.14 -11.17
N VAL A 171 -14.44 -1.14 -11.98
CA VAL A 171 -13.87 -1.26 -13.33
C VAL A 171 -14.39 -0.16 -14.26
N GLN A 172 -15.69 0.16 -14.19
CA GLN A 172 -16.30 1.23 -14.96
C GLN A 172 -15.70 2.59 -14.62
N MET A 173 -15.65 2.95 -13.34
CA MET A 173 -15.10 4.22 -12.89
C MET A 173 -13.63 4.38 -13.32
N ALA A 174 -12.85 3.32 -13.24
CA ALA A 174 -11.46 3.34 -13.69
C ALA A 174 -11.37 3.58 -15.22
N THR A 175 -12.23 2.94 -15.99
CA THR A 175 -12.28 3.11 -17.44
C THR A 175 -12.74 4.52 -17.84
N GLU A 176 -13.75 5.07 -17.14
CA GLU A 176 -14.25 6.43 -17.33
C GLU A 176 -13.16 7.45 -17.03
N TYR A 177 -12.50 7.34 -15.87
CA TYR A 177 -11.46 8.25 -15.44
C TYR A 177 -10.22 8.18 -16.33
N TYR A 178 -9.81 6.96 -16.73
CA TYR A 178 -8.72 6.80 -17.68
C TYR A 178 -9.04 7.51 -19.03
N LYS A 179 -10.28 7.36 -19.52
CA LYS A 179 -10.71 8.02 -20.76
C LYS A 179 -10.69 9.55 -20.65
N GLU A 180 -11.04 10.10 -19.49
CA GLU A 180 -10.92 11.52 -19.20
C GLU A 180 -9.47 12.00 -19.31
N LEU A 181 -8.54 11.27 -18.69
CA LEU A 181 -7.12 11.63 -18.65
C LEU A 181 -6.39 11.40 -19.98
N PHE A 182 -6.67 10.31 -20.68
CA PHE A 182 -5.91 9.86 -21.85
C PHE A 182 -6.66 10.02 -23.18
N GLY A 183 -7.92 10.47 -23.17
CA GLY A 183 -8.73 10.69 -24.37
C GLY A 183 -9.19 9.43 -25.10
N ARG A 184 -8.92 8.24 -24.55
CA ARG A 184 -9.33 6.93 -25.07
C ARG A 184 -9.56 5.93 -23.94
N ALA A 185 -10.31 4.86 -24.18
CA ALA A 185 -10.45 3.78 -23.21
C ALA A 185 -9.14 3.00 -23.01
N PRO A 186 -8.87 2.47 -21.80
CA PRO A 186 -7.75 1.57 -21.57
C PRO A 186 -7.96 0.26 -22.34
N ARG A 187 -6.88 -0.39 -22.73
CA ARG A 187 -6.93 -1.75 -23.28
C ARG A 187 -6.59 -2.78 -22.23
N GLY A 188 -5.73 -2.44 -21.30
CA GLY A 188 -5.28 -3.32 -20.25
C GLY A 188 -5.59 -2.80 -18.88
N MET A 189 -5.72 -3.74 -17.94
CA MET A 189 -5.93 -3.44 -16.54
C MET A 189 -5.06 -4.36 -15.68
N TRP A 190 -4.38 -3.78 -14.70
CA TRP A 190 -3.80 -4.51 -13.59
C TRP A 190 -4.90 -4.66 -12.53
N PRO A 191 -5.48 -5.83 -12.29
CA PRO A 191 -6.38 -6.02 -11.17
C PRO A 191 -5.67 -5.68 -9.87
N GLY A 192 -6.35 -5.06 -8.91
CA GLY A 192 -5.76 -4.71 -7.63
C GLY A 192 -5.02 -5.91 -7.03
N GLU A 193 -3.75 -5.75 -6.66
CA GLU A 193 -2.87 -6.83 -6.16
C GLU A 193 -2.78 -8.05 -7.09
N GLY A 194 -2.94 -7.87 -8.39
CA GLY A 194 -2.99 -8.98 -9.32
C GLY A 194 -4.12 -9.98 -9.03
N SER A 195 -5.13 -9.56 -8.26
CA SER A 195 -6.21 -10.40 -7.78
C SER A 195 -7.21 -10.71 -8.89
N VAL A 196 -7.36 -11.98 -9.20
CA VAL A 196 -8.20 -12.48 -10.28
C VAL A 196 -9.05 -13.67 -9.81
N GLY A 197 -9.98 -14.07 -10.63
CA GLY A 197 -10.81 -15.26 -10.44
C GLY A 197 -11.81 -15.40 -11.57
N GLN A 198 -12.30 -16.62 -11.81
CA GLN A 198 -13.21 -16.89 -12.90
C GLN A 198 -14.49 -16.06 -12.84
N ALA A 199 -15.00 -15.78 -11.62
CA ALA A 199 -16.25 -15.05 -11.44
C ALA A 199 -16.18 -13.58 -11.85
N VAL A 200 -15.01 -12.93 -11.72
CA VAL A 200 -14.83 -11.51 -12.07
C VAL A 200 -14.30 -11.29 -13.49
N ALA A 201 -13.81 -12.33 -14.16
CA ALA A 201 -13.27 -12.22 -15.50
C ALA A 201 -14.27 -11.63 -16.54
N PRO A 202 -15.58 -11.93 -16.50
CA PRO A 202 -16.55 -11.32 -17.40
C PRO A 202 -16.66 -9.80 -17.26
N ILE A 203 -16.48 -9.24 -16.05
CA ILE A 203 -16.57 -7.80 -15.78
C ILE A 203 -15.57 -7.03 -16.64
N PHE A 204 -14.32 -7.49 -16.71
CA PHE A 204 -13.30 -6.86 -17.54
C PHE A 204 -13.67 -6.87 -19.02
N LYS A 205 -14.23 -7.99 -19.51
CA LYS A 205 -14.65 -8.12 -20.91
C LYS A 205 -15.83 -7.22 -21.25
N GLU A 206 -16.82 -7.11 -20.36
CA GLU A 206 -17.97 -6.21 -20.49
C GLU A 206 -17.52 -4.76 -20.64
N GLU A 207 -16.49 -4.35 -19.86
CA GLU A 207 -15.88 -3.02 -19.92
C GLU A 207 -14.82 -2.89 -21.03
N ARG A 208 -14.73 -3.86 -21.94
CA ARG A 208 -13.85 -3.87 -23.12
C ARG A 208 -12.35 -3.85 -22.78
N ILE A 209 -11.99 -4.31 -21.61
CA ILE A 209 -10.59 -4.58 -21.27
C ILE A 209 -10.14 -5.81 -22.05
N THR A 210 -9.09 -5.68 -22.82
CA THR A 210 -8.60 -6.73 -23.72
C THR A 210 -7.56 -7.63 -23.07
N TRP A 211 -6.87 -7.14 -22.04
CA TRP A 211 -5.92 -7.93 -21.26
C TRP A 211 -5.86 -7.50 -19.79
N ILE A 212 -5.57 -8.49 -18.95
CA ILE A 212 -5.24 -8.35 -17.54
C ILE A 212 -3.93 -9.08 -17.25
N ALA A 213 -3.42 -8.99 -16.03
CA ALA A 213 -2.23 -9.72 -15.63
C ALA A 213 -2.31 -10.20 -14.17
N SER A 214 -1.52 -11.22 -13.84
CA SER A 214 -1.39 -11.77 -12.49
C SER A 214 -0.05 -12.50 -12.29
N ASP A 215 0.05 -13.35 -11.28
CA ASP A 215 1.27 -14.08 -10.91
C ASP A 215 1.33 -15.50 -11.48
N GLU A 216 2.56 -16.03 -11.60
CA GLU A 216 2.80 -17.41 -12.08
C GLU A 216 2.19 -18.50 -11.20
N GLU A 217 1.98 -18.25 -9.88
CA GLU A 217 1.33 -19.23 -9.00
C GLU A 217 -0.17 -19.32 -9.25
N VAL A 218 -0.82 -18.21 -9.60
CA VAL A 218 -2.21 -18.22 -10.09
C VAL A 218 -2.32 -19.08 -11.36
N LEU A 219 -1.34 -18.95 -12.29
CA LEU A 219 -1.29 -19.83 -13.47
C LEU A 219 -1.10 -21.29 -13.07
N ALA A 220 -0.14 -21.58 -12.18
CA ALA A 220 0.14 -22.93 -11.70
C ALA A 220 -1.13 -23.65 -11.22
N ASN A 221 -1.90 -22.96 -10.36
CA ASN A 221 -3.16 -23.45 -9.82
C ASN A 221 -4.24 -23.57 -10.90
N SER A 222 -4.32 -22.59 -11.80
CA SER A 222 -5.30 -22.59 -12.90
C SER A 222 -5.12 -23.78 -13.87
N VAL A 223 -3.89 -24.23 -14.07
CA VAL A 223 -3.55 -25.36 -14.97
C VAL A 223 -3.27 -26.66 -14.21
N GLY A 224 -3.35 -26.67 -12.88
CA GLY A 224 -3.10 -27.84 -12.06
C GLY A 224 -1.66 -28.41 -12.21
N SER A 225 -0.66 -27.51 -12.35
CA SER A 225 0.73 -27.92 -12.64
C SER A 225 1.73 -27.06 -11.89
N THR A 226 2.67 -27.70 -11.20
CA THR A 226 3.79 -26.99 -10.56
C THR A 226 4.72 -26.41 -11.62
N LEU A 227 4.90 -25.09 -11.63
CA LEU A 227 5.76 -24.42 -12.61
C LEU A 227 7.24 -24.41 -12.21
N ARG A 228 7.54 -24.42 -10.90
CA ARG A 228 8.91 -24.38 -10.38
C ARG A 228 9.22 -25.57 -9.49
N GLN A 229 10.50 -25.95 -9.48
CA GLN A 229 11.09 -26.86 -8.50
C GLN A 229 12.13 -26.07 -7.71
N GLY A 230 11.77 -25.61 -6.52
CA GLY A 230 12.52 -24.56 -5.83
C GLY A 230 12.56 -23.29 -6.70
N GLU A 231 13.73 -22.71 -6.87
CA GLU A 231 13.89 -21.51 -7.71
C GLU A 231 13.89 -21.77 -9.22
N LYS A 232 14.11 -23.03 -9.64
CA LYS A 232 14.24 -23.39 -11.06
C LYS A 232 12.87 -23.49 -11.72
N LEU A 233 12.63 -22.67 -12.76
CA LEU A 233 11.46 -22.82 -13.63
C LEU A 233 11.57 -24.14 -14.42
N SER A 234 10.64 -25.06 -14.16
CA SER A 234 10.56 -26.39 -14.79
C SER A 234 9.58 -26.42 -15.98
N ARG A 235 8.65 -25.48 -16.05
CA ARG A 235 7.62 -25.40 -17.07
C ARG A 235 7.60 -24.04 -17.81
N PRO A 236 8.72 -23.66 -18.49
CA PRO A 236 8.78 -22.45 -19.29
C PRO A 236 7.78 -22.49 -20.46
N ASP A 237 7.39 -23.67 -20.90
CA ASP A 237 6.36 -23.89 -21.92
C ASP A 237 4.97 -23.41 -21.47
N LEU A 238 4.67 -23.42 -20.19
CA LEU A 238 3.43 -22.90 -19.63
C LEU A 238 3.53 -21.41 -19.31
N LEU A 239 4.63 -20.98 -18.66
CA LEU A 239 4.72 -19.59 -18.17
C LEU A 239 4.91 -18.56 -19.29
N TYR A 240 5.73 -18.87 -20.30
CA TYR A 240 6.17 -17.86 -21.28
C TYR A 240 5.22 -17.71 -22.47
N ARG A 241 3.92 -17.57 -22.20
CA ARG A 241 2.86 -17.32 -23.17
C ARG A 241 1.64 -16.63 -22.53
N PRO A 242 0.81 -15.92 -23.29
CA PRO A 242 -0.47 -15.40 -22.80
C PRO A 242 -1.55 -16.47 -22.85
N TYR A 243 -2.59 -16.27 -22.05
CA TYR A 243 -3.75 -17.12 -22.00
C TYR A 243 -5.04 -16.35 -22.31
N GLN A 244 -6.05 -17.03 -22.85
CA GLN A 244 -7.40 -16.52 -23.03
C GLN A 244 -8.29 -17.08 -21.92
N VAL A 245 -8.71 -16.23 -21.00
CA VAL A 245 -9.62 -16.61 -19.93
C VAL A 245 -10.99 -16.92 -20.54
N LYS A 246 -11.61 -18.02 -20.12
CA LYS A 246 -12.98 -18.34 -20.51
C LYS A 246 -13.92 -17.19 -20.10
N ASP A 247 -14.70 -16.69 -21.04
CA ASP A 247 -15.61 -15.55 -20.88
C ASP A 247 -14.97 -14.23 -20.38
N GLY A 248 -13.63 -14.15 -20.39
CA GLY A 248 -12.83 -13.02 -19.94
C GLY A 248 -11.88 -12.48 -21.00
N PRO A 249 -10.98 -11.55 -20.62
CA PRO A 249 -9.91 -11.03 -21.47
C PRO A 249 -8.74 -12.02 -21.62
N ALA A 250 -7.73 -11.64 -22.41
CA ALA A 250 -6.43 -12.30 -22.34
C ALA A 250 -5.76 -12.01 -20.98
N ILE A 251 -4.92 -12.95 -20.50
CA ILE A 251 -4.17 -12.76 -19.26
C ILE A 251 -2.70 -13.08 -19.46
N PHE A 252 -1.84 -12.25 -18.85
CA PHE A 252 -0.41 -12.43 -18.78
C PHE A 252 -0.02 -12.79 -17.35
N PHE A 253 0.95 -13.71 -17.21
CA PHE A 253 1.48 -14.08 -15.90
C PHE A 253 2.95 -13.69 -15.80
N ARG A 254 3.32 -13.02 -14.69
CA ARG A 254 4.71 -12.60 -14.46
C ARG A 254 5.62 -13.79 -14.19
N ASP A 255 6.86 -13.71 -14.61
CA ASP A 255 7.93 -14.46 -13.98
C ASP A 255 8.26 -13.77 -12.65
N ARG A 256 7.79 -14.35 -11.54
CA ARG A 256 7.94 -13.75 -10.21
C ARG A 256 9.40 -13.52 -9.87
N ARG A 257 10.26 -14.53 -10.06
CA ARG A 257 11.66 -14.41 -9.71
C ARG A 257 12.37 -13.27 -10.43
N LEU A 258 12.19 -13.15 -11.73
CA LEU A 258 12.81 -12.07 -12.51
C LEU A 258 12.26 -10.70 -12.12
N SER A 259 10.97 -10.62 -11.76
CA SER A 259 10.35 -9.40 -11.27
C SER A 259 10.84 -9.01 -9.88
N ASP A 260 10.92 -9.97 -8.95
CA ASP A 260 11.38 -9.77 -7.58
C ASP A 260 12.89 -9.46 -7.50
N ASP A 261 13.70 -9.97 -8.43
CA ASP A 261 15.11 -9.57 -8.54
C ASP A 261 15.23 -8.06 -8.75
N ILE A 262 14.39 -7.48 -9.59
CA ILE A 262 14.34 -6.03 -9.81
C ILE A 262 13.85 -5.31 -8.54
N GLY A 263 12.76 -5.76 -7.96
CA GLY A 263 12.14 -5.11 -6.79
C GLY A 263 13.02 -5.13 -5.53
N PHE A 264 13.73 -6.26 -5.26
CA PHE A 264 14.29 -6.52 -3.93
C PHE A 264 15.78 -6.88 -3.90
N GLN A 265 16.40 -7.27 -5.04
CA GLN A 265 17.79 -7.72 -5.04
C GLN A 265 18.75 -6.75 -5.75
N TYR A 266 18.36 -6.21 -6.88
CA TYR A 266 19.26 -5.43 -7.71
C TYR A 266 19.63 -4.06 -7.15
N SER A 267 18.84 -3.51 -6.23
CA SER A 267 19.21 -2.32 -5.46
C SER A 267 20.52 -2.46 -4.67
N LYS A 268 20.95 -3.71 -4.38
CA LYS A 268 22.18 -4.05 -3.65
C LYS A 268 23.41 -4.19 -4.58
N MET A 269 23.22 -4.00 -5.89
CA MET A 269 24.25 -4.14 -6.93
C MET A 269 24.52 -2.81 -7.61
N SER A 270 25.64 -2.70 -8.36
CA SER A 270 25.76 -1.60 -9.31
C SER A 270 24.74 -1.77 -10.44
N GLY A 271 24.20 -0.65 -10.95
CA GLY A 271 23.17 -0.69 -11.98
C GLY A 271 23.61 -1.47 -13.23
N LYS A 272 24.89 -1.37 -13.63
CA LYS A 272 25.44 -2.15 -14.75
C LYS A 272 25.48 -3.64 -14.49
N ALA A 273 25.89 -4.06 -13.27
CA ALA A 273 25.94 -5.47 -12.90
C ALA A 273 24.52 -6.06 -12.82
N ALA A 274 23.58 -5.35 -12.24
CA ALA A 274 22.17 -5.73 -12.17
C ALA A 274 21.55 -5.90 -13.56
N ALA A 275 21.78 -4.95 -14.46
CA ALA A 275 21.29 -5.03 -15.84
C ALA A 275 21.91 -6.21 -16.61
N ALA A 276 23.21 -6.46 -16.44
CA ALA A 276 23.89 -7.59 -17.06
C ALA A 276 23.35 -8.93 -16.56
N ASP A 277 23.09 -9.06 -15.25
CA ASP A 277 22.50 -10.27 -14.65
C ASP A 277 21.08 -10.52 -15.18
N LEU A 278 20.22 -9.49 -15.21
CA LEU A 278 18.87 -9.62 -15.76
C LEU A 278 18.88 -10.04 -17.22
N LEU A 279 19.74 -9.44 -18.05
CA LEU A 279 19.88 -9.79 -19.46
C LEU A 279 20.36 -11.24 -19.64
N ALA A 280 21.28 -11.71 -18.79
CA ALA A 280 21.73 -13.11 -18.79
C ALA A 280 20.59 -14.06 -18.42
N LYS A 281 19.81 -13.75 -17.38
CA LYS A 281 18.63 -14.54 -16.97
C LYS A 281 17.54 -14.56 -18.05
N LEU A 282 17.25 -13.43 -18.68
CA LEU A 282 16.33 -13.35 -19.82
C LEU A 282 16.83 -14.23 -20.99
N LYS A 283 18.14 -14.27 -21.25
CA LYS A 283 18.72 -15.13 -22.28
C LYS A 283 18.58 -16.62 -21.91
N GLN A 284 18.73 -16.97 -20.63
CA GLN A 284 18.48 -18.34 -20.14
C GLN A 284 16.99 -18.71 -20.31
N ALA A 285 16.08 -17.82 -19.94
CA ALA A 285 14.63 -18.01 -20.12
C ALA A 285 14.29 -18.26 -21.61
N TRP A 286 14.84 -17.45 -22.50
CA TRP A 286 14.69 -17.63 -23.95
C TRP A 286 15.21 -18.99 -24.43
N THR A 287 16.33 -19.45 -23.91
CA THR A 287 16.94 -20.74 -24.29
C THR A 287 16.13 -21.94 -23.74
N ALA A 288 15.56 -21.80 -22.54
CA ALA A 288 14.75 -22.84 -21.90
C ALA A 288 13.35 -22.98 -22.50
N ALA A 289 12.79 -21.91 -23.04
CA ALA A 289 11.46 -21.93 -23.64
C ALA A 289 11.45 -22.72 -24.96
N PRO A 290 10.35 -23.43 -25.29
CA PRO A 290 10.21 -24.13 -26.56
C PRO A 290 10.46 -23.20 -27.75
N ALA A 291 11.10 -23.74 -28.81
CA ALA A 291 11.41 -23.00 -30.01
C ALA A 291 10.16 -22.75 -30.88
N ASN A 292 9.26 -21.92 -30.41
CA ASN A 292 8.08 -21.46 -31.14
C ASN A 292 8.00 -19.93 -31.10
N ASP A 293 7.12 -19.35 -31.91
CA ASP A 293 6.96 -17.90 -32.05
C ASP A 293 6.25 -17.22 -30.87
N SER A 294 5.80 -17.99 -29.88
CA SER A 294 4.97 -17.47 -28.75
C SER A 294 5.75 -17.26 -27.46
N ARG A 295 7.09 -17.26 -27.50
CA ARG A 295 7.90 -16.99 -26.30
C ARG A 295 7.70 -15.56 -25.82
N LEU A 296 7.17 -15.41 -24.62
CA LEU A 296 6.95 -14.13 -23.98
C LEU A 296 7.37 -14.20 -22.53
N VAL A 297 8.33 -13.40 -22.11
CA VAL A 297 8.66 -13.21 -20.69
C VAL A 297 7.96 -11.95 -20.22
N THR A 298 7.17 -12.07 -19.18
CA THR A 298 6.46 -10.94 -18.57
C THR A 298 7.10 -10.59 -17.23
N LEU A 299 7.55 -9.34 -17.10
CA LEU A 299 8.06 -8.78 -15.85
C LEU A 299 7.02 -7.80 -15.31
N ILE A 300 6.57 -8.00 -14.08
CA ILE A 300 5.59 -7.15 -13.42
C ILE A 300 6.06 -6.92 -11.98
N LEU A 301 6.11 -5.67 -11.57
CA LEU A 301 6.52 -5.24 -10.24
C LEU A 301 5.88 -3.91 -9.90
N ASP A 302 5.86 -3.56 -8.62
CA ASP A 302 5.47 -2.23 -8.15
C ASP A 302 6.50 -1.21 -8.60
N GLY A 303 6.05 -0.20 -9.33
CA GLY A 303 6.91 0.84 -9.86
C GLY A 303 7.36 1.84 -8.82
N GLU A 304 6.57 2.03 -7.77
CA GLU A 304 6.84 2.96 -6.67
C GLU A 304 7.79 2.38 -5.60
N ASN A 305 7.82 1.06 -5.39
CA ASN A 305 8.51 0.44 -4.25
C ASN A 305 10.02 0.20 -4.46
N ALA A 306 10.52 0.27 -5.69
CA ALA A 306 11.86 -0.20 -6.00
C ALA A 306 12.91 0.92 -6.01
N TRP A 307 12.57 2.09 -6.48
CA TRP A 307 13.56 3.03 -7.01
C TRP A 307 14.27 3.87 -5.97
N GLU A 308 13.61 4.26 -4.87
CA GLU A 308 14.25 4.97 -3.77
C GLU A 308 15.33 4.16 -3.04
N ASN A 309 15.34 2.83 -3.22
CA ASN A 309 16.37 1.95 -2.68
C ASN A 309 17.58 1.78 -3.62
N TYR A 310 17.47 2.23 -4.86
CA TYR A 310 18.56 2.19 -5.82
C TYR A 310 19.43 3.45 -5.71
N PRO A 311 20.76 3.35 -6.00
CA PRO A 311 21.57 4.53 -6.23
C PRO A 311 20.99 5.37 -7.37
N ASP A 312 20.85 6.69 -7.16
CA ASP A 312 20.28 7.63 -8.12
C ASP A 312 18.96 7.13 -8.77
N ASP A 313 18.08 6.57 -7.90
CA ASP A 313 16.75 6.10 -8.26
C ASP A 313 16.74 5.13 -9.47
N GLY A 314 17.78 4.31 -9.56
CA GLY A 314 17.92 3.26 -10.58
C GLY A 314 18.35 3.72 -11.96
N LYS A 315 18.78 4.96 -12.12
CA LYS A 315 19.14 5.55 -13.41
C LYS A 315 20.19 4.74 -14.18
N GLU A 316 21.29 4.32 -13.53
CA GLU A 316 22.32 3.50 -14.15
C GLU A 316 21.77 2.15 -14.60
N PHE A 317 20.92 1.53 -13.77
CA PHE A 317 20.27 0.26 -14.09
C PHE A 317 19.40 0.37 -15.34
N PHE A 318 18.50 1.36 -15.40
CA PHE A 318 17.61 1.55 -16.54
C PHE A 318 18.37 1.83 -17.83
N HIS A 319 19.37 2.73 -17.79
CA HIS A 319 20.17 3.03 -18.99
C HIS A 319 20.92 1.79 -19.50
N ALA A 320 21.53 1.00 -18.61
CA ALA A 320 22.24 -0.20 -18.98
C ALA A 320 21.29 -1.28 -19.53
N LEU A 321 20.14 -1.49 -18.85
CA LEU A 321 19.11 -2.45 -19.26
C LEU A 321 18.52 -2.10 -20.63
N TYR A 322 18.03 -0.89 -20.81
CA TYR A 322 17.43 -0.49 -22.09
C TYR A 322 18.42 -0.50 -23.24
N LYS A 323 19.67 -0.10 -22.99
CA LYS A 323 20.74 -0.24 -23.98
C LYS A 323 20.95 -1.70 -24.35
N GLY A 324 21.04 -2.61 -23.36
CA GLY A 324 21.21 -4.02 -23.59
C GLY A 324 20.04 -4.64 -24.37
N LEU A 325 18.81 -4.32 -24.03
CA LEU A 325 17.60 -4.80 -24.71
C LEU A 325 17.55 -4.32 -26.16
N THR A 326 17.81 -3.02 -26.40
CA THR A 326 17.71 -2.43 -27.75
C THR A 326 18.84 -2.83 -28.71
N THR A 327 20.00 -3.20 -28.17
CA THR A 327 21.15 -3.66 -29.00
C THR A 327 21.20 -5.18 -29.18
N SER A 328 20.37 -5.93 -28.49
CA SER A 328 20.33 -7.40 -28.58
C SER A 328 19.44 -7.86 -29.74
N SER A 329 19.93 -8.75 -30.59
CA SER A 329 19.17 -9.33 -31.72
C SER A 329 18.20 -10.45 -31.34
N TRP A 330 18.30 -10.99 -30.11
CA TRP A 330 17.54 -12.16 -29.64
C TRP A 330 16.30 -11.79 -28.84
N VAL A 331 16.12 -10.52 -28.46
CA VAL A 331 15.01 -10.04 -27.65
C VAL A 331 14.36 -8.82 -28.30
N LYS A 332 13.05 -8.70 -28.13
CA LYS A 332 12.27 -7.53 -28.55
C LYS A 332 11.32 -7.15 -27.43
N THR A 333 11.35 -5.90 -27.01
CA THR A 333 10.34 -5.35 -26.09
C THR A 333 9.05 -5.06 -26.86
N VAL A 334 7.92 -5.42 -26.29
CA VAL A 334 6.59 -5.24 -26.88
C VAL A 334 5.60 -4.80 -25.81
N THR A 335 4.56 -4.08 -26.20
CA THR A 335 3.42 -3.85 -25.31
C THR A 335 2.46 -5.03 -25.36
N PRO A 336 1.67 -5.30 -24.31
CA PRO A 336 0.69 -6.40 -24.29
C PRO A 336 -0.25 -6.39 -25.49
N SER A 337 -0.84 -5.25 -25.83
CA SER A 337 -1.72 -5.14 -27.00
C SER A 337 -1.02 -5.39 -28.32
N ALA A 338 0.21 -4.93 -28.48
CA ALA A 338 0.99 -5.18 -29.70
C ALA A 338 1.33 -6.67 -29.86
N TYR A 339 1.64 -7.34 -28.73
CA TYR A 339 1.89 -8.78 -28.75
C TYR A 339 0.62 -9.56 -29.14
N LEU A 340 -0.54 -9.26 -28.52
CA LEU A 340 -1.82 -9.93 -28.80
C LEU A 340 -2.31 -9.71 -30.23
N ALA A 341 -1.93 -8.63 -30.89
CA ALA A 341 -2.27 -8.40 -32.29
C ALA A 341 -1.63 -9.42 -33.25
N GLY A 342 -0.49 -10.00 -32.87
CA GLY A 342 0.26 -10.98 -33.68
C GLY A 342 0.19 -12.42 -33.18
N GLN A 343 -0.32 -12.66 -31.99
CA GLN A 343 -0.29 -13.97 -31.31
C GLN A 343 -1.64 -14.33 -30.69
N LYS A 344 -2.09 -15.55 -30.93
CA LYS A 344 -3.31 -16.08 -30.33
C LYS A 344 -3.02 -16.63 -28.94
N PRO A 345 -3.70 -16.13 -27.87
CA PRO A 345 -3.56 -16.68 -26.53
C PRO A 345 -4.01 -18.14 -26.44
N THR A 346 -3.35 -18.91 -25.55
CA THR A 346 -3.75 -20.28 -25.24
C THR A 346 -5.04 -20.28 -24.41
N PRO A 347 -6.03 -21.12 -24.70
CA PRO A 347 -7.24 -21.20 -23.88
C PRO A 347 -6.91 -21.55 -22.42
N LEU A 348 -7.51 -20.80 -21.47
CA LEU A 348 -7.49 -21.09 -20.03
C LEU A 348 -8.92 -21.41 -19.61
N PRO A 349 -9.26 -22.70 -19.36
CA PRO A 349 -10.63 -23.11 -19.07
C PRO A 349 -11.18 -22.58 -17.77
N HIS A 350 -10.30 -22.42 -16.77
CA HIS A 350 -10.60 -21.91 -15.44
C HIS A 350 -9.48 -20.97 -14.98
N LEU A 351 -9.85 -19.85 -14.38
CA LEU A 351 -8.93 -18.90 -13.76
C LEU A 351 -9.07 -19.02 -12.24
N TRP A 352 -8.01 -19.50 -11.59
CA TRP A 352 -7.92 -19.65 -10.16
C TRP A 352 -8.19 -18.33 -9.43
N ALA A 353 -8.94 -18.36 -8.33
CA ALA A 353 -9.17 -17.21 -7.49
C ALA A 353 -7.96 -16.97 -6.56
N GLY A 354 -7.22 -15.91 -6.81
CA GLY A 354 -6.01 -15.57 -6.04
C GLY A 354 -5.38 -14.26 -6.49
N SER A 355 -4.40 -13.82 -5.72
CA SER A 355 -3.61 -12.61 -5.95
C SER A 355 -2.17 -12.95 -6.40
N TRP A 356 -1.35 -11.94 -6.59
CA TRP A 356 0.08 -12.14 -6.84
C TRP A 356 0.89 -12.49 -5.58
N ILE A 357 0.26 -12.50 -4.41
CA ILE A 357 0.85 -12.91 -3.14
C ILE A 357 0.30 -14.29 -2.79
N GLY A 358 1.12 -15.33 -2.88
CA GLY A 358 0.77 -16.70 -2.52
C GLY A 358 -0.34 -17.36 -3.35
N ALA A 359 -0.85 -16.71 -4.40
CA ALA A 359 -2.01 -17.12 -5.19
C ALA A 359 -3.27 -17.36 -4.35
N ASP A 360 -3.41 -16.63 -3.24
CA ASP A 360 -4.58 -16.62 -2.35
C ASP A 360 -4.97 -15.19 -1.95
N PHE A 361 -5.78 -15.03 -0.92
CA PHE A 361 -6.22 -13.73 -0.40
C PHE A 361 -5.92 -13.54 1.09
N SER A 362 -5.01 -14.34 1.66
CA SER A 362 -4.72 -14.37 3.09
C SER A 362 -4.23 -13.04 3.67
N THR A 363 -3.73 -12.13 2.85
CA THR A 363 -3.30 -10.78 3.24
C THR A 363 -4.47 -9.80 3.42
N TRP A 364 -5.69 -10.16 2.97
CA TRP A 364 -6.85 -9.25 3.00
C TRP A 364 -8.08 -9.84 3.69
N ILE A 365 -8.10 -11.15 3.94
CA ILE A 365 -9.24 -11.86 4.55
C ILE A 365 -8.78 -13.17 5.18
N GLY A 366 -9.29 -13.47 6.37
CA GLY A 366 -9.03 -14.75 7.04
C GLY A 366 -8.55 -14.60 8.47
N GLU A 367 -7.89 -13.51 8.81
CA GLU A 367 -7.53 -13.19 10.19
C GLU A 367 -8.62 -12.40 10.91
N GLY A 368 -8.55 -12.36 12.25
CA GLY A 368 -9.62 -11.79 13.07
C GLY A 368 -9.86 -10.30 12.82
N GLU A 369 -8.80 -9.52 12.61
CA GLU A 369 -8.90 -8.08 12.37
C GLU A 369 -9.45 -7.79 10.98
N GLU A 370 -8.95 -8.48 9.95
CA GLU A 370 -9.45 -8.38 8.58
C GLU A 370 -10.94 -8.75 8.51
N ASN A 371 -11.32 -9.91 9.09
CA ASN A 371 -12.70 -10.35 9.09
C ASN A 371 -13.61 -9.37 9.83
N ARG A 372 -13.11 -8.75 10.90
CA ARG A 372 -13.82 -7.69 11.60
C ARG A 372 -14.05 -6.47 10.73
N ALA A 373 -13.04 -6.06 9.96
CA ALA A 373 -13.16 -4.94 9.03
C ALA A 373 -14.22 -5.23 7.96
N TRP A 374 -14.22 -6.44 7.38
CA TRP A 374 -15.24 -6.88 6.43
C TRP A 374 -16.65 -6.88 7.03
N ASP A 375 -16.83 -7.37 8.26
CA ASP A 375 -18.14 -7.35 8.95
C ASP A 375 -18.66 -5.92 9.15
N LEU A 376 -17.77 -4.96 9.49
CA LEU A 376 -18.13 -3.55 9.63
C LEU A 376 -18.48 -2.90 8.30
N LEU A 377 -17.74 -3.23 7.23
CA LEU A 377 -18.02 -2.76 5.88
C LEU A 377 -19.37 -3.28 5.39
N GLU A 378 -19.67 -4.57 5.58
CA GLU A 378 -20.96 -5.17 5.22
C GLU A 378 -22.11 -4.53 6.01
N GLY A 379 -21.91 -4.26 7.29
CA GLY A 379 -22.89 -3.53 8.09
C GLY A 379 -23.25 -2.15 7.53
N ALA A 380 -22.23 -1.40 7.09
CA ALA A 380 -22.40 -0.09 6.46
C ALA A 380 -23.04 -0.22 5.07
N ARG A 381 -22.66 -1.23 4.29
CA ARG A 381 -23.23 -1.49 2.96
C ARG A 381 -24.71 -1.90 3.05
N THR A 382 -25.06 -2.75 4.00
CA THR A 382 -26.45 -3.08 4.32
C THR A 382 -27.26 -1.84 4.74
N ALA A 383 -26.68 -0.91 5.50
CA ALA A 383 -27.35 0.34 5.86
C ALA A 383 -27.61 1.21 4.62
N LEU A 384 -26.66 1.29 3.70
CA LEU A 384 -26.81 1.99 2.43
C LEU A 384 -27.94 1.38 1.57
N ASP A 385 -28.05 0.06 1.50
CA ASP A 385 -29.12 -0.61 0.78
C ASP A 385 -30.51 -0.32 1.39
N ARG A 386 -30.61 -0.31 2.72
CA ARG A 386 -31.83 0.12 3.41
C ARG A 386 -32.17 1.57 3.13
N TYR A 387 -31.15 2.44 3.06
CA TYR A 387 -31.36 3.84 2.68
C TYR A 387 -31.88 3.94 1.25
N ARG A 388 -31.29 3.22 0.29
CA ARG A 388 -31.75 3.16 -1.11
C ARG A 388 -33.19 2.72 -1.22
N MET A 389 -33.60 1.66 -0.50
CA MET A 389 -34.99 1.18 -0.52
C MET A 389 -35.98 2.23 -0.02
N ARG A 390 -35.59 3.05 0.96
CA ARG A 390 -36.47 4.08 1.55
C ARG A 390 -36.49 5.40 0.76
N HIS A 391 -35.37 5.78 0.15
CA HIS A 391 -35.16 7.12 -0.40
C HIS A 391 -34.75 7.15 -1.87
N GLY A 392 -34.55 5.99 -2.49
CA GLY A 392 -34.04 5.87 -3.86
C GLY A 392 -32.57 6.24 -4.00
N MET A 393 -32.07 6.19 -5.22
CA MET A 393 -30.70 6.59 -5.58
C MET A 393 -30.64 8.12 -5.74
N ASN A 394 -30.53 8.84 -4.64
CA ASN A 394 -30.42 10.30 -4.63
C ASN A 394 -28.96 10.76 -4.38
N ALA A 395 -28.71 12.07 -4.39
CA ALA A 395 -27.37 12.62 -4.21
C ALA A 395 -26.68 12.23 -2.87
N LYS A 396 -27.43 11.94 -1.81
CA LYS A 396 -26.88 11.44 -0.56
C LYS A 396 -26.43 9.98 -0.70
N TYR A 397 -27.28 9.15 -1.34
CA TYR A 397 -26.93 7.77 -1.67
C TYR A 397 -25.63 7.71 -2.48
N GLU A 398 -25.54 8.48 -3.57
CA GLU A 398 -24.36 8.48 -4.45
C GLU A 398 -23.07 8.86 -3.71
N LYS A 399 -23.16 9.86 -2.81
CA LYS A 399 -22.01 10.27 -1.98
C LYS A 399 -21.64 9.19 -0.98
N ALA A 400 -22.59 8.63 -0.25
CA ALA A 400 -22.36 7.57 0.73
C ALA A 400 -21.81 6.29 0.05
N HIS A 401 -22.38 5.91 -1.10
CA HIS A 401 -21.90 4.77 -1.90
C HIS A 401 -20.44 4.97 -2.31
N ARG A 402 -20.09 6.17 -2.82
CA ARG A 402 -18.70 6.46 -3.21
C ARG A 402 -17.72 6.36 -2.03
N ILE A 403 -18.14 6.75 -0.83
CA ILE A 403 -17.31 6.59 0.39
C ILE A 403 -17.15 5.11 0.75
N LEU A 404 -18.21 4.31 0.68
CA LEU A 404 -18.11 2.87 0.93
C LEU A 404 -17.24 2.17 -0.11
N MET A 405 -17.37 2.51 -1.39
CA MET A 405 -16.45 2.01 -2.41
C MET A 405 -14.99 2.39 -2.13
N ALA A 406 -14.72 3.55 -1.53
CA ALA A 406 -13.37 3.88 -1.10
C ALA A 406 -12.90 3.01 0.08
N ALA A 407 -13.81 2.58 0.95
CA ALA A 407 -13.53 1.65 2.04
C ALA A 407 -13.36 0.19 1.54
N GLU A 408 -13.76 -0.14 0.32
CA GLU A 408 -13.53 -1.43 -0.34
C GLU A 408 -12.10 -1.59 -0.90
N GLY A 409 -11.28 -0.54 -0.84
CA GLY A 409 -9.89 -0.55 -1.31
C GLY A 409 -9.03 -1.54 -0.54
N SER A 410 -8.09 -2.19 -1.24
CA SER A 410 -7.22 -3.23 -0.66
C SER A 410 -6.31 -2.70 0.44
N ASP A 411 -5.87 -1.43 0.36
CA ASP A 411 -4.95 -0.81 1.30
C ASP A 411 -5.45 -0.86 2.75
N TRP A 412 -6.75 -0.79 2.98
CA TRP A 412 -7.30 -0.87 4.33
C TRP A 412 -7.04 -2.22 4.95
N PHE A 413 -7.34 -3.30 4.24
CA PHE A 413 -7.22 -4.68 4.72
C PHE A 413 -5.77 -5.14 4.79
N TRP A 414 -4.87 -4.56 3.98
CA TRP A 414 -3.43 -4.84 3.99
C TRP A 414 -2.78 -4.63 5.35
N TRP A 415 -3.24 -3.67 6.13
CA TRP A 415 -2.65 -3.29 7.43
C TRP A 415 -3.35 -3.93 8.63
N TYR A 416 -4.34 -4.80 8.41
CA TYR A 416 -4.92 -5.65 9.43
C TYR A 416 -4.23 -7.01 9.46
N GLY A 417 -4.29 -7.70 10.62
CA GLY A 417 -3.68 -9.01 10.76
C GLY A 417 -2.22 -8.96 11.22
N LYS A 418 -1.46 -10.02 10.98
CA LYS A 418 -0.11 -10.23 11.54
C LYS A 418 1.01 -10.19 10.50
N ASP A 419 0.65 -10.33 9.25
CA ASP A 419 1.60 -10.47 8.15
C ASP A 419 2.20 -9.13 7.70
N GLN A 420 1.52 -8.02 7.94
CA GLN A 420 1.95 -6.66 7.60
C GLN A 420 1.91 -5.73 8.80
N ASN A 421 2.77 -4.72 8.81
CA ASN A 421 2.80 -3.68 9.84
C ASN A 421 3.31 -2.37 9.25
N SER A 422 2.48 -1.35 9.25
CA SER A 422 2.82 0.00 8.77
C SER A 422 3.65 0.80 9.80
N GLY A 423 3.72 0.35 11.05
CA GLY A 423 4.16 1.15 12.19
C GLY A 423 3.14 2.25 12.58
N ARG A 424 1.95 2.24 11.94
CA ARG A 424 0.86 3.22 12.13
C ARG A 424 -0.51 2.58 11.89
N ASP A 425 -0.66 1.32 12.23
CA ASP A 425 -1.87 0.55 11.95
C ASP A 425 -3.11 1.18 12.59
N GLU A 426 -2.94 1.85 13.76
CA GLU A 426 -4.04 2.59 14.41
C GLU A 426 -4.52 3.79 13.57
N GLU A 427 -3.62 4.49 12.84
CA GLU A 427 -4.00 5.60 11.96
C GLU A 427 -4.82 5.07 10.76
N PHE A 428 -4.46 3.91 10.20
CA PHE A 428 -5.22 3.25 9.14
C PHE A 428 -6.59 2.77 9.64
N ASP A 429 -6.64 2.14 10.81
CA ASP A 429 -7.89 1.71 11.44
C ASP A 429 -8.84 2.88 11.72
N GLU A 430 -8.34 3.97 12.28
CA GLU A 430 -9.14 5.17 12.52
C GLU A 430 -9.68 5.75 11.21
N ALA A 431 -8.85 5.81 10.17
CA ALA A 431 -9.25 6.32 8.85
C ALA A 431 -10.31 5.43 8.21
N PHE A 432 -10.14 4.09 8.23
CA PHE A 432 -11.12 3.14 7.70
C PHE A 432 -12.48 3.28 8.41
N ARG A 433 -12.48 3.21 9.74
CA ARG A 433 -13.72 3.40 10.52
C ARG A 433 -14.31 4.79 10.33
N GLY A 434 -13.48 5.80 10.08
CA GLY A 434 -13.86 7.17 9.72
C GLY A 434 -14.68 7.21 8.43
N LEU A 435 -14.24 6.51 7.37
CA LEU A 435 -15.00 6.39 6.12
C LEU A 435 -16.37 5.76 6.35
N LEU A 436 -16.43 4.67 7.12
CA LEU A 436 -17.73 4.04 7.43
C LEU A 436 -18.66 5.00 8.19
N LYS A 437 -18.16 5.72 9.20
CA LYS A 437 -18.94 6.75 9.92
C LYS A 437 -19.41 7.88 9.00
N GLU A 438 -18.56 8.33 8.08
CA GLU A 438 -18.90 9.36 7.10
C GLU A 438 -20.05 8.89 6.18
N ALA A 439 -20.04 7.63 5.75
CA ALA A 439 -21.14 7.08 4.94
C ALA A 439 -22.48 7.16 5.70
N TYR A 440 -22.54 6.78 6.98
CA TYR A 440 -23.74 6.95 7.81
C TYR A 440 -24.16 8.43 7.93
N ALA A 441 -23.21 9.33 8.19
CA ALA A 441 -23.49 10.76 8.30
C ALA A 441 -24.06 11.35 6.99
N LEU A 442 -23.54 10.94 5.84
CA LEU A 442 -24.04 11.37 4.52
C LEU A 442 -25.48 10.90 4.28
N MET A 443 -25.85 9.72 4.75
CA MET A 443 -27.24 9.24 4.75
C MET A 443 -28.15 9.99 5.74
N GLY A 444 -27.56 10.70 6.72
CA GLY A 444 -28.27 11.33 7.83
C GLY A 444 -28.65 10.33 8.94
N GLU A 445 -27.93 9.23 9.02
CA GLU A 445 -28.08 8.18 10.04
C GLU A 445 -26.97 8.28 11.10
N THR A 446 -27.26 7.85 12.34
CA THR A 446 -26.26 7.78 13.40
C THR A 446 -25.36 6.55 13.19
N PRO A 447 -24.03 6.72 13.14
CA PRO A 447 -23.13 5.57 13.06
C PRO A 447 -23.30 4.63 14.26
N PRO A 448 -23.26 3.31 14.07
CA PRO A 448 -23.28 2.34 15.17
C PRO A 448 -22.08 2.51 16.10
N GLN A 449 -22.29 2.40 17.41
CA GLN A 449 -21.22 2.53 18.43
C GLN A 449 -20.06 1.54 18.23
N VAL A 450 -20.29 0.42 17.57
CA VAL A 450 -19.24 -0.55 17.24
C VAL A 450 -18.11 0.06 16.39
N LEU A 451 -18.40 1.13 15.62
CA LEU A 451 -17.40 1.87 14.86
C LEU A 451 -16.51 2.78 15.72
N ASP A 452 -16.82 2.96 17.00
CA ASP A 452 -15.95 3.67 17.96
C ASP A 452 -14.88 2.75 18.56
N VAL A 453 -15.05 1.43 18.40
CA VAL A 453 -14.12 0.41 18.92
C VAL A 453 -13.05 0.14 17.87
N PRO A 454 -11.75 0.33 18.18
CA PRO A 454 -10.66 -0.04 17.28
C PRO A 454 -10.72 -1.51 16.85
N ILE A 455 -10.39 -1.77 15.60
CA ILE A 455 -10.23 -3.12 15.04
C ILE A 455 -8.86 -3.66 15.42
N VAL A 456 -7.81 -2.84 15.22
CA VAL A 456 -6.44 -3.17 15.59
C VAL A 456 -6.39 -3.42 17.08
N GLN A 457 -6.05 -4.65 17.44
CA GLN A 457 -5.82 -5.01 18.82
C GLN A 457 -4.42 -4.56 19.21
N VAL A 458 -4.34 -3.49 19.99
CA VAL A 458 -3.08 -3.16 20.66
C VAL A 458 -2.72 -4.39 21.50
N ALA A 459 -1.74 -5.16 21.03
CA ALA A 459 -1.20 -6.25 21.84
C ALA A 459 -0.67 -5.62 23.12
N ILE A 460 -1.43 -5.77 24.21
CA ILE A 460 -0.91 -5.44 25.52
C ILE A 460 0.23 -6.44 25.74
N ALA A 461 1.45 -6.00 25.50
CA ALA A 461 2.60 -6.84 25.76
C ALA A 461 2.65 -7.13 27.25
N VAL A 462 2.26 -8.34 27.62
CA VAL A 462 2.44 -8.84 28.98
C VAL A 462 3.92 -9.17 29.11
N ASP A 463 4.71 -8.25 29.66
CA ASP A 463 6.13 -8.46 29.86
C ASP A 463 6.42 -9.59 30.84
N GLN A 464 5.53 -9.79 31.79
CA GLN A 464 5.68 -10.79 32.82
C GLN A 464 4.31 -11.24 33.36
N THR A 465 4.05 -12.55 33.38
CA THR A 465 2.90 -13.12 34.08
C THR A 465 3.16 -13.21 35.58
N PRO A 466 2.11 -13.16 36.44
CA PRO A 466 2.27 -13.37 37.88
C PRO A 466 2.94 -14.71 38.18
N LYS A 467 3.91 -14.70 39.10
CA LYS A 467 4.68 -15.89 39.48
C LYS A 467 3.98 -16.69 40.62
N ALA A 468 3.06 -16.06 41.33
CA ALA A 468 2.31 -16.64 42.41
C ALA A 468 1.02 -15.85 42.65
N LEU A 469 0.06 -16.45 43.39
CA LEU A 469 -1.04 -15.69 43.95
C LEU A 469 -0.50 -14.60 44.89
N LEU A 470 -1.11 -13.43 44.84
CA LEU A 470 -0.68 -12.30 45.67
C LEU A 470 -1.87 -11.54 46.24
N THR A 471 -1.71 -11.13 47.50
CA THR A 471 -2.67 -10.26 48.22
C THR A 471 -1.89 -9.02 48.68
N PRO A 472 -1.68 -8.03 47.80
CA PRO A 472 -0.87 -6.87 48.16
C PRO A 472 -1.66 -5.90 49.04
N PRO A 473 -0.99 -5.15 49.95
CA PRO A 473 -1.64 -4.07 50.68
C PRO A 473 -2.11 -2.98 49.71
N LEU A 474 -3.29 -2.44 49.92
CA LEU A 474 -3.87 -1.33 49.13
C LEU A 474 -3.43 0.02 49.74
N ASP A 475 -2.12 0.23 49.87
CA ASP A 475 -1.52 1.42 50.49
C ASP A 475 -0.95 2.43 49.51
N GLY A 476 -1.18 2.19 48.21
CA GLY A 476 -0.67 3.04 47.11
C GLY A 476 0.83 2.90 46.84
N LYS A 477 1.49 1.86 47.35
CA LYS A 477 2.91 1.61 47.18
C LYS A 477 3.19 0.31 46.43
N LEU A 478 4.14 0.34 45.53
CA LEU A 478 4.69 -0.86 44.88
C LEU A 478 5.84 -1.42 45.72
N GLY A 479 5.51 -2.12 46.82
CA GLY A 479 6.47 -2.79 47.71
C GLY A 479 6.72 -4.24 47.32
N GLU A 480 7.42 -5.00 48.21
CA GLU A 480 7.82 -6.40 48.02
C GLU A 480 6.64 -7.32 47.66
N ALA A 481 5.45 -7.03 48.18
CA ALA A 481 4.24 -7.80 47.85
C ALA A 481 3.88 -7.81 46.36
N TRP A 482 4.42 -6.86 45.56
CA TRP A 482 4.23 -6.77 44.11
C TRP A 482 5.36 -7.40 43.30
N GLU A 483 6.39 -8.01 43.90
CA GLU A 483 7.51 -8.63 43.16
C GLU A 483 7.08 -9.89 42.41
N ALA A 484 6.07 -10.60 42.89
CA ALA A 484 5.49 -11.75 42.21
C ALA A 484 4.40 -11.38 41.18
N ALA A 485 4.03 -10.11 41.07
CA ALA A 485 3.00 -9.63 40.19
C ALA A 485 3.39 -9.76 38.70
N GLY A 486 2.40 -9.95 37.88
CA GLY A 486 2.53 -9.76 36.44
C GLY A 486 2.81 -8.29 36.10
N ARG A 487 3.47 -8.06 35.01
CA ARG A 487 3.83 -6.72 34.53
C ARG A 487 3.36 -6.55 33.09
N ILE A 488 2.72 -5.42 32.85
CA ILE A 488 2.35 -4.96 31.53
C ILE A 488 3.14 -3.68 31.31
N ALA A 489 4.13 -3.70 30.41
CA ALA A 489 4.78 -2.46 30.03
C ALA A 489 3.75 -1.55 29.36
N ALA A 490 3.71 -0.31 29.79
CA ALA A 490 3.02 0.73 29.04
C ALA A 490 3.86 1.06 27.80
N THR A 491 4.05 0.07 26.91
CA THR A 491 4.64 0.28 25.61
C THR A 491 3.55 0.89 24.73
N GLY A 492 3.51 2.21 24.69
CA GLY A 492 3.06 2.79 23.44
C GLY A 492 3.94 2.20 22.36
N GLY A 493 3.39 1.74 21.23
CA GLY A 493 4.16 1.31 20.08
C GLY A 493 5.31 2.30 19.82
N ALA A 494 6.37 1.90 19.15
CA ALA A 494 7.59 2.69 18.94
C ALA A 494 7.35 4.13 18.44
N MET A 495 6.12 4.49 18.13
CA MET A 495 5.63 5.78 17.65
C MET A 495 4.63 6.49 18.59
N ALA A 496 4.18 5.89 19.69
CA ALA A 496 3.29 6.57 20.61
C ALA A 496 4.04 7.68 21.37
N GLN A 497 4.05 8.87 20.80
CA GLN A 497 4.58 10.09 21.42
C GLN A 497 3.55 10.77 22.35
N GLY A 498 2.49 10.09 22.76
CA GLY A 498 1.62 10.53 23.81
C GLY A 498 2.38 10.64 25.12
N LYS A 499 2.12 11.68 25.93
CA LYS A 499 2.67 11.77 27.30
C LYS A 499 2.27 10.50 28.03
N ARG A 500 3.26 9.65 28.37
CA ARG A 500 3.01 8.47 29.19
C ARG A 500 2.37 8.92 30.49
N VAL A 501 1.18 8.45 30.74
CA VAL A 501 0.45 8.69 32.00
C VAL A 501 0.94 7.69 33.05
N PHE A 502 1.25 6.47 32.62
CA PHE A 502 1.72 5.38 33.45
C PHE A 502 3.14 4.95 33.06
N GLU A 503 3.98 4.65 34.03
CA GLU A 503 5.31 4.04 33.83
C GLU A 503 5.28 2.53 33.88
N ASP A 504 4.44 1.98 34.77
CA ASP A 504 4.35 0.56 35.06
C ASP A 504 2.91 0.20 35.43
N LEU A 505 2.41 -0.92 34.92
CA LEU A 505 1.15 -1.54 35.33
C LEU A 505 1.48 -2.93 35.84
N ARG A 506 1.14 -3.19 37.13
CA ARG A 506 1.26 -4.51 37.72
C ARG A 506 -0.10 -5.10 37.97
N TYR A 507 -0.21 -6.42 37.85
CA TYR A 507 -1.44 -7.14 38.08
C TYR A 507 -1.20 -8.49 38.74
N GLY A 508 -2.20 -8.95 39.43
CA GLY A 508 -2.21 -10.27 40.05
C GLY A 508 -3.53 -10.53 40.69
N TRP A 509 -3.65 -11.69 41.29
CA TRP A 509 -4.89 -12.12 41.93
C TRP A 509 -4.62 -13.08 43.06
N ASP A 510 -5.61 -13.23 43.95
CA ASP A 510 -5.76 -14.32 44.91
C ASP A 510 -7.10 -15.04 44.67
N ASP A 511 -7.50 -15.89 45.59
CA ASP A 511 -8.74 -16.66 45.48
C ASP A 511 -10.02 -15.79 45.57
N THR A 512 -9.88 -14.51 45.89
CA THR A 512 -11.01 -13.61 46.18
C THR A 512 -11.05 -12.36 45.32
N ALA A 513 -9.90 -11.89 44.80
CA ALA A 513 -9.80 -10.61 44.13
C ALA A 513 -8.71 -10.55 43.03
N VAL A 514 -8.88 -9.63 42.07
CA VAL A 514 -7.87 -9.21 41.13
C VAL A 514 -7.34 -7.84 41.56
N TYR A 515 -6.03 -7.71 41.60
CA TYR A 515 -5.32 -6.50 42.01
C TYR A 515 -4.63 -5.84 40.84
N LEU A 516 -4.79 -4.53 40.73
CA LEU A 516 -4.13 -3.71 39.71
C LEU A 516 -3.38 -2.56 40.38
N ALA A 517 -2.16 -2.32 39.95
CA ALA A 517 -1.38 -1.18 40.43
C ALA A 517 -0.81 -0.39 39.25
N PHE A 518 -1.01 0.92 39.27
CA PHE A 518 -0.59 1.87 38.25
C PHE A 518 0.49 2.79 38.82
N ALA A 519 1.71 2.74 38.25
CA ALA A 519 2.76 3.71 38.56
C ALA A 519 2.66 4.87 37.58
N TYR A 520 2.53 6.08 38.09
CA TYR A 520 2.39 7.30 37.31
C TYR A 520 3.74 7.99 37.07
N THR A 521 3.94 8.57 35.89
CA THR A 521 5.15 9.34 35.56
C THR A 521 5.24 10.70 36.29
N LYS A 522 4.08 11.23 36.74
CA LYS A 522 3.94 12.46 37.55
C LYS A 522 2.75 12.31 38.47
N GLN A 523 2.74 13.09 39.58
CA GLN A 523 1.58 13.12 40.48
C GLN A 523 0.30 13.36 39.68
N PRO A 524 -0.73 12.51 39.79
CA PRO A 524 -1.96 12.67 39.06
C PRO A 524 -2.66 13.96 39.49
N VAL A 525 -3.17 14.70 38.52
CA VAL A 525 -4.19 15.72 38.78
C VAL A 525 -5.42 14.96 39.27
N PRO A 526 -6.11 15.39 40.36
CA PRO A 526 -7.32 14.73 40.81
C PRO A 526 -8.30 14.57 39.66
N MET A 527 -8.64 13.34 39.28
CA MET A 527 -9.77 13.07 38.41
C MET A 527 -10.99 12.92 39.30
N GLU A 528 -11.99 13.77 39.08
CA GLU A 528 -13.33 13.49 39.55
C GLU A 528 -13.87 12.30 38.75
N LEU A 529 -14.26 11.21 39.45
CA LEU A 529 -14.90 10.05 38.86
C LEU A 529 -16.37 10.36 38.55
#